data_d7d00e3bde95b8461218f156c42ffe94
#
_entry.id   d7d00e3bde95b8461218f156c42ffe94
#
_cell.length_a   1.000
_cell.length_b   1.000
_cell.length_c   1.000
_cell.angle_alpha   90.00
_cell.angle_beta   90.00
_cell.angle_gamma   90.00
#
_symmetry.space_group_name_H-M   'P 1'
#
loop_
_entity.id
_entity.type
_entity.pdbx_description
1 polymer ?
#
loop_
_entity_poly.entity_id
_entity_poly.type
_entity_poly.pdbx_seq_one_letter_code
_entity_poly.pdbx_strand_id
1 'polypeptide(L)'
;MKTKLCLPGCAALFLLLATGCQSTVNTVENADKTMTPNTINDTRFVTDGFLKDRLALKKINVSSTADGFMRVQLEAVNIRTGGFAQVWSGLTGDNPNKIRYKFSWFTRDGMAVNTLLSDWQDATVIPGETIFLQSVAPSKDCRDFKISLKEAN
;
A
#
# COMPACT_ATOMS: atom_id res chain seq x y z
N MET A 1 -34.83 -63.50 13.27
CA MET A 1 -35.15 -62.20 12.65
C MET A 1 -34.41 -61.15 13.44
N LYS A 2 -33.37 -60.52 12.86
CA LYS A 2 -32.55 -59.49 13.50
C LYS A 2 -32.83 -58.16 12.80
N THR A 3 -33.56 -57.29 13.45
CA THR A 3 -33.84 -55.93 12.98
C THR A 3 -32.60 -55.05 13.15
N LYS A 4 -32.10 -54.52 12.07
CA LYS A 4 -31.02 -53.50 12.04
C LYS A 4 -31.62 -52.12 12.31
N LEU A 5 -31.22 -51.54 13.43
CA LEU A 5 -31.55 -50.17 13.77
C LEU A 5 -30.60 -49.22 13.00
N CYS A 6 -31.10 -48.56 11.98
CA CYS A 6 -30.41 -47.46 11.28
C CYS A 6 -30.48 -46.21 12.17
N LEU A 7 -29.34 -45.66 12.47
CA LEU A 7 -29.18 -44.38 13.16
C LEU A 7 -29.13 -43.23 12.11
N PRO A 8 -30.15 -42.40 11.98
CA PRO A 8 -30.09 -41.23 11.08
C PRO A 8 -29.63 -39.93 11.80
N GLY A 9 -28.93 -40.11 12.92
CA GLY A 9 -28.59 -38.96 13.78
C GLY A 9 -27.31 -38.14 13.40
N CYS A 10 -26.40 -38.74 12.63
CA CYS A 10 -25.12 -38.06 12.33
C CYS A 10 -25.11 -37.10 11.14
N ALA A 11 -26.07 -37.22 10.23
CA ALA A 11 -26.10 -36.36 9.02
C ALA A 11 -26.66 -34.94 9.28
N ALA A 12 -27.46 -34.77 10.34
CA ALA A 12 -28.08 -33.49 10.65
C ALA A 12 -27.12 -32.50 11.38
N LEU A 13 -26.10 -33.04 12.04
CA LEU A 13 -25.14 -32.20 12.80
C LEU A 13 -24.08 -31.52 11.94
N PHE A 14 -23.86 -31.98 10.69
CA PHE A 14 -22.85 -31.41 9.79
C PHE A 14 -23.35 -30.24 8.97
N LEU A 15 -24.66 -30.01 8.88
CA LEU A 15 -25.25 -28.91 8.09
C LEU A 15 -25.35 -27.56 8.84
N LEU A 16 -25.10 -27.53 10.13
CA LEU A 16 -25.22 -26.32 10.96
C LEU A 16 -23.92 -25.51 11.08
N LEU A 17 -22.82 -25.99 10.51
CA LEU A 17 -21.53 -25.28 10.56
C LEU A 17 -21.24 -24.39 9.34
N ALA A 18 -22.18 -24.28 8.39
CA ALA A 18 -21.98 -23.53 7.15
C ALA A 18 -22.58 -22.11 7.16
N THR A 19 -23.14 -21.64 8.28
CA THR A 19 -23.49 -20.22 8.40
C THR A 19 -22.29 -19.41 8.88
N GLY A 20 -21.28 -19.32 8.03
CA GLY A 20 -20.26 -18.30 8.18
C GLY A 20 -20.92 -16.93 8.10
N CYS A 21 -20.92 -16.19 9.19
CA CYS A 21 -21.28 -14.78 9.20
C CYS A 21 -20.35 -14.04 8.24
N GLN A 22 -20.78 -13.88 7.00
CA GLN A 22 -20.21 -12.83 6.15
C GLN A 22 -20.71 -11.50 6.73
N SER A 23 -19.84 -10.78 7.44
CA SER A 23 -20.14 -9.42 7.82
C SER A 23 -20.15 -8.57 6.56
N THR A 24 -21.35 -8.30 6.04
CA THR A 24 -21.60 -7.43 4.89
C THR A 24 -21.55 -5.94 5.25
N VAL A 25 -21.03 -5.61 6.42
CA VAL A 25 -20.88 -4.20 6.82
C VAL A 25 -19.59 -3.67 6.24
N ASN A 26 -19.71 -2.85 5.21
CA ASN A 26 -18.62 -2.06 4.65
C ASN A 26 -18.23 -0.97 5.65
N THR A 27 -17.43 -1.32 6.64
CA THR A 27 -16.81 -0.34 7.52
C THR A 27 -15.58 0.23 6.82
N VAL A 28 -15.22 1.48 7.08
CA VAL A 28 -14.02 2.14 6.52
C VAL A 28 -12.78 1.31 6.78
N GLU A 29 -12.68 0.63 7.93
CA GLU A 29 -11.60 -0.30 8.26
C GLU A 29 -11.55 -1.56 7.39
N ASN A 30 -12.70 -2.07 6.95
CA ASN A 30 -12.77 -3.24 6.08
C ASN A 30 -12.57 -2.91 4.60
N ALA A 31 -12.92 -1.70 4.17
CA ALA A 31 -12.72 -1.25 2.80
C ALA A 31 -11.23 -1.22 2.44
N ASP A 32 -10.37 -0.77 3.35
CA ASP A 32 -8.92 -0.74 3.12
C ASP A 32 -8.27 -2.13 3.17
N LYS A 33 -8.85 -3.08 3.91
CA LYS A 33 -8.33 -4.45 4.05
C LYS A 33 -8.81 -5.42 2.96
N THR A 34 -9.99 -5.20 2.40
CA THR A 34 -10.61 -6.10 1.40
C THR A 34 -10.39 -5.65 -0.03
N MET A 35 -10.04 -4.40 -0.26
CA MET A 35 -9.70 -3.94 -1.60
C MET A 35 -8.35 -4.51 -2.01
N THR A 36 -8.36 -5.37 -3.02
CA THR A 36 -7.14 -5.72 -3.76
C THR A 36 -6.52 -4.40 -4.23
N PRO A 37 -5.31 -4.04 -3.81
CA PRO A 37 -4.72 -2.78 -4.20
C PRO A 37 -4.61 -2.75 -5.71
N ASN A 38 -5.23 -1.73 -6.32
CA ASN A 38 -5.13 -1.51 -7.76
C ASN A 38 -3.69 -1.06 -8.04
N THR A 39 -2.83 -2.02 -8.38
CA THR A 39 -1.41 -1.77 -8.59
C THR A 39 -1.21 -1.14 -9.95
N ILE A 40 -0.74 0.10 -9.98
CA ILE A 40 -0.38 0.81 -11.20
C ILE A 40 1.10 0.57 -11.47
N ASN A 41 1.43 0.12 -12.68
CA ASN A 41 2.81 0.01 -13.14
C ASN A 41 3.22 1.31 -13.82
N ASP A 42 3.80 2.24 -13.06
CA ASP A 42 4.31 3.51 -13.57
C ASP A 42 5.85 3.51 -13.50
N THR A 43 6.51 3.73 -14.62
CA THR A 43 7.98 3.73 -14.74
C THR A 43 8.65 4.86 -13.96
N ARG A 44 7.90 5.90 -13.58
CA ARG A 44 8.37 6.99 -12.72
C ARG A 44 8.45 6.63 -11.25
N PHE A 45 7.86 5.49 -10.87
CA PHE A 45 7.90 4.95 -9.53
C PHE A 45 8.92 3.80 -9.46
N VAL A 46 9.96 3.98 -8.67
CA VAL A 46 11.05 3.02 -8.53
C VAL A 46 11.23 2.66 -7.07
N THR A 47 11.21 1.37 -6.78
CA THR A 47 11.47 0.82 -5.44
C THR A 47 12.69 -0.08 -5.46
N ASP A 48 13.29 -0.27 -4.29
CA ASP A 48 14.25 -1.37 -4.12
C ASP A 48 13.55 -2.75 -4.12
N GLY A 49 14.35 -3.81 -4.19
CA GLY A 49 13.82 -5.17 -4.24
C GLY A 49 13.02 -5.56 -2.99
N PHE A 50 13.29 -4.94 -1.85
CA PHE A 50 12.61 -5.22 -0.60
C PHE A 50 11.21 -4.60 -0.54
N LEU A 51 11.07 -3.37 -1.01
CA LEU A 51 9.79 -2.65 -1.02
C LEU A 51 8.87 -3.07 -2.16
N LYS A 52 9.41 -3.64 -3.24
CA LYS A 52 8.65 -4.07 -4.41
C LYS A 52 7.47 -4.97 -4.04
N ASP A 53 7.67 -5.89 -3.11
CA ASP A 53 6.67 -6.87 -2.69
C ASP A 53 5.87 -6.42 -1.45
N ARG A 54 6.16 -5.22 -0.94
CA ARG A 54 5.55 -4.69 0.29
C ARG A 54 4.76 -3.42 0.10
N LEU A 55 5.10 -2.63 -0.92
CA LEU A 55 4.40 -1.39 -1.27
C LEU A 55 3.73 -1.51 -2.62
N ALA A 56 2.42 -1.41 -2.64
CA ALA A 56 1.64 -1.30 -3.86
C ALA A 56 1.33 0.17 -4.16
N LEU A 57 1.71 0.61 -5.34
CA LEU A 57 1.35 1.91 -5.85
C LEU A 57 -0.14 1.91 -6.22
N LYS A 58 -0.93 2.79 -5.59
CA LYS A 58 -2.34 2.99 -5.92
C LYS A 58 -2.53 4.08 -6.96
N LYS A 59 -1.89 5.23 -6.77
CA LYS A 59 -2.12 6.39 -7.62
C LYS A 59 -0.94 7.37 -7.57
N ILE A 60 -0.70 8.04 -8.69
CA ILE A 60 0.13 9.24 -8.77
C ILE A 60 -0.76 10.39 -9.24
N ASN A 61 -0.93 11.39 -8.39
CA ASN A 61 -1.65 12.61 -8.71
C ASN A 61 -0.65 13.70 -9.10
N VAL A 62 -0.85 14.30 -10.26
CA VAL A 62 -0.07 15.43 -10.74
C VAL A 62 -0.99 16.63 -10.86
N SER A 63 -0.61 17.74 -10.28
CA SER A 63 -1.34 19.01 -10.33
C SER A 63 -0.37 20.19 -10.44
N SER A 64 -0.91 21.37 -10.67
CA SER A 64 -0.12 22.60 -10.62
C SER A 64 -0.55 23.43 -9.41
N THR A 65 0.41 24.09 -8.76
CA THR A 65 0.11 25.12 -7.76
C THR A 65 -0.43 26.38 -8.43
N ALA A 66 -1.01 27.29 -7.65
CA ALA A 66 -1.46 28.59 -8.13
C ALA A 66 -0.33 29.39 -8.82
N ASP A 67 0.90 29.21 -8.36
CA ASP A 67 2.10 29.85 -8.93
C ASP A 67 2.66 29.13 -10.16
N GLY A 68 2.04 28.04 -10.62
CA GLY A 68 2.43 27.27 -11.81
C GLY A 68 3.54 26.25 -11.60
N PHE A 69 3.88 25.90 -10.36
CA PHE A 69 4.81 24.80 -10.07
C PHE A 69 4.09 23.46 -10.15
N MET A 70 4.76 22.43 -10.65
CA MET A 70 4.25 21.06 -10.62
C MET A 70 4.21 20.53 -9.18
N ARG A 71 3.09 19.98 -8.78
CA ARG A 71 2.92 19.25 -7.51
C ARG A 71 2.61 17.79 -7.82
N VAL A 72 3.30 16.89 -7.15
CA VAL A 72 3.10 15.45 -7.28
C VAL A 72 2.78 14.86 -5.92
N GLN A 73 1.79 14.00 -5.88
CA GLN A 73 1.41 13.20 -4.73
C GLN A 73 1.37 11.72 -5.13
N LEU A 74 2.11 10.91 -4.43
CA LEU A 74 2.09 9.46 -4.50
C LEU A 74 1.14 8.93 -3.43
N GLU A 75 0.27 8.03 -3.82
CA GLU A 75 -0.53 7.20 -2.92
C GLU A 75 -0.08 5.75 -3.05
N ALA A 76 0.40 5.17 -1.97
CA ALA A 76 0.81 3.78 -1.91
C ALA A 76 0.28 3.12 -0.65
N VAL A 77 0.11 1.80 -0.69
CA VAL A 77 -0.35 1.01 0.46
C VAL A 77 0.70 -0.03 0.81
N ASN A 78 0.90 -0.23 2.10
CA ASN A 78 1.73 -1.32 2.57
C ASN A 78 0.91 -2.62 2.56
N ILE A 79 1.21 -3.48 1.56
CA ILE A 79 0.50 -4.74 1.33
C ILE A 79 1.08 -5.94 2.10
N ARG A 80 1.94 -5.71 3.08
CA ARG A 80 2.50 -6.80 3.90
C ARG A 80 1.40 -7.49 4.69
N THR A 81 0.70 -8.42 4.04
CA THR A 81 -0.40 -9.23 4.59
C THR A 81 0.05 -10.68 4.83
N GLY A 82 1.19 -10.90 5.43
CA GLY A 82 1.54 -12.24 5.89
C GLY A 82 0.72 -12.58 7.14
N GLY A 83 -0.13 -13.64 7.11
CA GLY A 83 -0.95 -14.06 8.26
C GLY A 83 -0.14 -14.26 9.54
N PHE A 84 1.12 -14.68 9.44
CA PHE A 84 2.06 -14.72 10.54
C PHE A 84 2.51 -13.33 11.03
N ALA A 85 2.60 -12.34 10.17
CA ALA A 85 2.98 -10.99 10.56
C ALA A 85 1.86 -10.30 11.37
N GLN A 86 0.60 -10.60 11.10
CA GLN A 86 -0.53 -10.10 11.89
C GLN A 86 -0.59 -10.74 13.30
N VAL A 87 -0.25 -12.01 13.42
CA VAL A 87 -0.19 -12.69 14.74
C VAL A 87 0.97 -12.13 15.57
N TRP A 88 2.13 -11.89 14.97
CA TRP A 88 3.28 -11.29 15.66
C TRP A 88 3.06 -9.82 16.00
N SER A 89 2.43 -9.01 15.12
CA SER A 89 2.13 -7.60 15.44
C SER A 89 1.11 -7.47 16.57
N GLY A 90 0.17 -8.41 16.69
CA GLY A 90 -0.75 -8.49 17.85
C GLY A 90 -0.05 -8.77 19.18
N LEU A 91 1.11 -9.43 19.15
CA LEU A 91 1.88 -9.77 20.33
C LEU A 91 3.01 -8.79 20.67
N THR A 92 3.57 -8.12 19.67
CA THR A 92 4.76 -7.25 19.82
C THR A 92 4.48 -5.78 19.56
N GLY A 93 3.25 -5.42 19.22
CA GLY A 93 2.85 -4.08 18.75
C GLY A 93 3.14 -3.86 17.24
N ASP A 94 2.61 -2.77 16.72
CA ASP A 94 2.85 -2.36 15.34
C ASP A 94 4.36 -2.25 15.10
N ASN A 95 4.86 -2.97 14.10
CA ASN A 95 6.24 -2.85 13.66
C ASN A 95 6.27 -1.96 12.39
N PRO A 96 6.37 -0.65 12.53
CA PRO A 96 6.38 0.27 11.42
C PRO A 96 7.65 0.08 10.60
N ASN A 97 7.50 -0.01 9.28
CA ASN A 97 8.64 0.00 8.39
C ASN A 97 9.09 1.45 8.16
N LYS A 98 10.37 1.70 8.40
CA LYS A 98 10.99 2.97 8.03
C LYS A 98 11.43 2.90 6.58
N ILE A 99 11.02 3.87 5.80
CA ILE A 99 11.40 3.99 4.39
C ILE A 99 12.04 5.35 4.15
N ARG A 100 12.84 5.43 3.11
CA ARG A 100 13.33 6.70 2.59
C ARG A 100 12.79 6.90 1.19
N TYR A 101 12.37 8.11 0.88
CA TYR A 101 11.87 8.46 -0.43
C TYR A 101 12.54 9.72 -0.96
N LYS A 102 12.54 9.86 -2.29
CA LYS A 102 13.15 10.97 -2.99
C LYS A 102 12.34 11.30 -4.23
N PHE A 103 12.07 12.59 -4.45
CA PHE A 103 11.57 13.12 -5.71
C PHE A 103 12.74 13.69 -6.51
N SER A 104 12.91 13.22 -7.74
CA SER A 104 13.84 13.77 -8.71
C SER A 104 13.03 14.47 -9.79
N TRP A 105 13.42 15.69 -10.14
CA TRP A 105 12.70 16.56 -11.06
C TRP A 105 13.49 16.75 -12.35
N PHE A 106 12.79 16.81 -13.47
CA PHE A 106 13.41 16.95 -14.80
C PHE A 106 12.73 18.04 -15.60
N THR A 107 13.54 18.79 -16.37
CA THR A 107 13.04 19.73 -17.38
C THR A 107 12.44 18.99 -18.57
N ARG A 108 11.84 19.74 -19.52
CA ARG A 108 11.33 19.17 -20.77
C ARG A 108 12.43 18.41 -21.55
N ASP A 109 13.67 18.87 -21.48
CA ASP A 109 14.82 18.30 -22.19
C ASP A 109 15.45 17.12 -21.43
N GLY A 110 14.83 16.66 -20.33
CA GLY A 110 15.31 15.55 -19.53
C GLY A 110 16.47 15.91 -18.58
N MET A 111 16.80 17.19 -18.43
CA MET A 111 17.86 17.64 -17.51
C MET A 111 17.37 17.58 -16.07
N ALA A 112 18.15 16.95 -15.19
CA ALA A 112 17.83 16.88 -13.77
C ALA A 112 17.98 18.26 -13.08
N VAL A 113 16.96 18.64 -12.33
CA VAL A 113 16.96 19.84 -11.49
C VAL A 113 17.23 19.43 -10.05
N ASN A 114 18.47 19.62 -9.60
CA ASN A 114 18.90 19.28 -8.25
C ASN A 114 18.75 20.47 -7.31
N THR A 115 18.13 20.23 -6.15
CA THR A 115 18.02 21.18 -5.06
C THR A 115 18.21 20.45 -3.73
N LEU A 116 18.33 21.20 -2.64
CA LEU A 116 18.36 20.63 -1.30
C LEU A 116 17.10 19.83 -0.96
N LEU A 117 15.96 20.15 -1.59
CA LEU A 117 14.68 19.44 -1.44
C LEU A 117 14.62 18.12 -2.25
N SER A 118 15.61 17.90 -3.13
CA SER A 118 15.74 16.66 -3.91
C SER A 118 16.55 15.57 -3.17
N ASP A 119 16.72 15.71 -1.86
CA ASP A 119 17.41 14.71 -1.05
C ASP A 119 16.45 13.65 -0.50
N TRP A 120 17.02 12.59 0.08
CA TRP A 120 16.26 11.51 0.70
C TRP A 120 15.57 11.98 1.97
N GLN A 121 14.27 11.73 2.05
CA GLN A 121 13.42 12.01 3.20
C GLN A 121 12.97 10.71 3.87
N ASP A 122 12.84 10.72 5.18
CA ASP A 122 12.39 9.57 5.95
C ASP A 122 10.86 9.59 6.10
N ALA A 123 10.25 8.42 6.01
CA ALA A 123 8.83 8.21 6.30
C ALA A 123 8.63 6.88 7.03
N THR A 124 7.57 6.83 7.82
CA THR A 124 7.16 5.61 8.52
C THR A 124 5.91 5.06 7.86
N VAL A 125 5.88 3.77 7.60
CA VAL A 125 4.78 3.09 6.92
C VAL A 125 4.28 1.96 7.79
N ILE A 126 3.03 2.05 8.20
CA ILE A 126 2.37 1.03 9.01
C ILE A 126 1.78 -0.04 8.08
N PRO A 127 1.93 -1.34 8.39
CA PRO A 127 1.32 -2.41 7.59
C PRO A 127 -0.20 -2.25 7.45
N GLY A 128 -0.69 -2.31 6.20
CA GLY A 128 -2.09 -2.16 5.87
C GLY A 128 -2.58 -0.71 5.71
N GLU A 129 -1.75 0.28 6.02
CA GLU A 129 -2.10 1.69 5.84
C GLU A 129 -1.72 2.24 4.47
N THR A 130 -2.48 3.24 4.04
CA THR A 130 -2.16 4.04 2.86
C THR A 130 -1.27 5.21 3.25
N ILE A 131 -0.16 5.36 2.55
CA ILE A 131 0.74 6.50 2.72
C ILE A 131 0.58 7.50 1.58
N PHE A 132 0.74 8.76 1.91
CA PHE A 132 0.73 9.87 0.96
C PHE A 132 2.08 10.59 1.02
N LEU A 133 2.86 10.47 -0.06
CA LEU A 133 4.12 11.17 -0.22
C LEU A 133 3.93 12.28 -1.26
N GLN A 134 4.25 13.51 -0.91
CA GLN A 134 4.04 14.64 -1.81
C GLN A 134 5.28 15.54 -1.89
N SER A 135 5.45 16.18 -3.03
CA SER A 135 6.47 17.17 -3.25
C SER A 135 6.05 18.19 -4.31
N VAL A 136 6.70 19.33 -4.30
CA VAL A 136 6.51 20.41 -5.27
C VAL A 136 7.81 20.61 -6.04
N ALA A 137 7.71 20.76 -7.35
CA ALA A 137 8.85 21.01 -8.21
C ALA A 137 9.56 22.33 -7.82
N PRO A 138 10.90 22.34 -7.82
CA PRO A 138 11.67 23.52 -7.43
C PRO A 138 11.67 24.63 -8.48
N SER A 139 11.33 24.32 -9.74
CA SER A 139 11.25 25.26 -10.85
C SER A 139 9.98 25.05 -11.67
N LYS A 140 9.49 26.13 -12.28
CA LYS A 140 8.38 26.07 -13.26
C LYS A 140 8.77 25.35 -14.56
N ASP A 141 10.06 25.17 -14.80
CA ASP A 141 10.58 24.48 -15.99
C ASP A 141 10.53 22.94 -15.85
N CYS A 142 10.29 22.45 -14.63
CA CYS A 142 10.11 21.01 -14.40
C CYS A 142 8.84 20.51 -15.10
N ARG A 143 9.00 19.47 -15.92
CA ARG A 143 7.91 18.85 -16.70
C ARG A 143 7.74 17.37 -16.43
N ASP A 144 8.75 16.77 -15.81
CA ASP A 144 8.72 15.36 -15.45
C ASP A 144 9.35 15.12 -14.08
N PHE A 145 9.09 13.95 -13.52
CA PHE A 145 9.56 13.57 -12.19
C PHE A 145 9.81 12.06 -12.11
N LYS A 146 10.61 11.68 -11.12
CA LYS A 146 10.81 10.28 -10.71
C LYS A 146 10.72 10.20 -9.20
N ILE A 147 10.02 9.20 -8.70
CA ILE A 147 9.90 8.91 -7.27
C ILE A 147 10.69 7.65 -6.98
N SER A 148 11.64 7.74 -6.08
CA SER A 148 12.46 6.61 -5.65
C SER A 148 12.19 6.32 -4.18
N LEU A 149 11.97 5.05 -3.84
CA LEU A 149 11.78 4.59 -2.47
C LEU A 149 12.77 3.47 -2.15
N LYS A 150 13.27 3.47 -0.93
CA LYS A 150 14.12 2.39 -0.40
C LYS A 150 13.86 2.19 1.07
N GLU A 151 14.24 1.03 1.58
CA GLU A 151 14.23 0.79 3.03
C GLU A 151 15.22 1.73 3.73
N ALA A 152 14.84 2.23 4.90
CA ALA A 152 15.75 2.95 5.78
C ALA A 152 16.50 1.91 6.63
N ASN A 153 17.76 1.73 6.33
CA ASN A 153 18.68 0.94 7.17
C ASN A 153 19.06 1.72 8.43
#